data_4e9378cf0af0b7e54cc92debc9f5dd52
#
_entry.id   4e9378cf0af0b7e54cc92debc9f5dd52
#
_cell.length_a   1.000
_cell.length_b   1.000
_cell.length_c   1.000
_cell.angle_alpha   90.00
_cell.angle_beta   90.00
_cell.angle_gamma   90.00
#
_symmetry.space_group_name_H-M   'P 1'
#
loop_
_entity.id
_entity.type
_entity.pdbx_description
1 polymer ?
#
loop_
_entity_poly.entity_id
_entity_poly.type
_entity_poly.pdbx_seq_one_letter_code
_entity_poly.pdbx_strand_id
1 'polypeptide(L)'
;MAKKVLVVDDEQDIVETLKFMIEMEGYECHCAYDGEQGLNKAKELMPDLIILDVMMPFVNGYKVSRMLKFDARYKDIPILMLTARSQESDKELGEETGANEYITKPFDINYVMERVKAYLG
;
A
#
# COMPACT_ATOMS: atom_id res chain seq x y z
N MET A 1 18.73 10.56 -2.58
CA MET A 1 17.58 10.77 -1.69
C MET A 1 16.86 9.48 -1.43
N ALA A 2 16.34 9.34 -0.23
CA ALA A 2 15.65 8.11 0.15
C ALA A 2 14.33 7.96 -0.63
N LYS A 3 14.02 6.74 -1.03
CA LYS A 3 12.73 6.43 -1.62
C LYS A 3 11.65 6.52 -0.55
N LYS A 4 10.46 6.94 -0.94
CA LYS A 4 9.33 7.13 -0.04
C LYS A 4 8.34 6.00 -0.16
N VAL A 5 7.95 5.43 0.98
CA VAL A 5 6.91 4.40 1.05
C VAL A 5 5.77 4.94 1.89
N LEU A 6 4.54 4.83 1.39
CA LEU A 6 3.34 5.17 2.15
C LEU A 6 2.65 3.88 2.55
N VAL A 7 2.41 3.70 3.85
CA VAL A 7 1.68 2.55 4.39
C VAL A 7 0.31 3.02 4.85
N VAL A 8 -0.74 2.41 4.31
CA VAL A 8 -2.13 2.78 4.61
C VAL A 8 -2.85 1.55 5.15
N ASP A 9 -3.13 1.54 6.45
CA ASP A 9 -3.80 0.43 7.13
C ASP A 9 -4.38 0.96 8.43
N ASP A 10 -5.58 0.54 8.82
CA ASP A 10 -6.21 0.98 10.04
C ASP A 10 -5.72 0.22 11.28
N GLU A 11 -4.95 -0.85 11.11
CA GLU A 11 -4.36 -1.60 12.20
C GLU A 11 -3.00 -1.02 12.57
N GLN A 12 -2.94 -0.32 13.70
CA GLN A 12 -1.71 0.37 14.12
C GLN A 12 -0.51 -0.57 14.25
N ASP A 13 -0.73 -1.78 14.75
CA ASP A 13 0.37 -2.74 14.93
C ASP A 13 1.03 -3.10 13.60
N ILE A 14 0.23 -3.26 12.56
CA ILE A 14 0.74 -3.56 11.22
C ILE A 14 1.53 -2.37 10.69
N VAL A 15 0.96 -1.17 10.84
CA VAL A 15 1.61 0.05 10.36
C VAL A 15 2.96 0.25 11.05
N GLU A 16 3.00 0.12 12.37
CA GLU A 16 4.23 0.31 13.14
C GLU A 16 5.30 -0.72 12.77
N THR A 17 4.89 -1.99 12.60
CA THR A 17 5.82 -3.04 12.21
C THR A 17 6.41 -2.79 10.83
N LEU A 18 5.56 -2.47 9.87
CA LEU A 18 6.01 -2.18 8.51
C LEU A 18 6.90 -0.94 8.47
N LYS A 19 6.52 0.11 9.19
CA LYS A 19 7.31 1.33 9.25
C LYS A 19 8.71 1.06 9.77
N PHE A 20 8.80 0.32 10.88
CA PHE A 20 10.09 -0.04 11.48
C PHE A 20 10.98 -0.76 10.46
N MET A 21 10.45 -1.78 9.81
CA MET A 21 11.22 -2.57 8.84
C MET A 21 11.62 -1.76 7.62
N ILE A 22 10.70 -0.94 7.12
CA ILE A 22 10.96 -0.10 5.95
C ILE A 22 12.06 0.93 6.26
N GLU A 23 12.00 1.55 7.41
CA GLU A 23 12.99 2.54 7.81
C GLU A 23 14.36 1.90 8.06
N MET A 24 14.38 0.68 8.59
CA MET A 24 15.65 -0.06 8.76
C MET A 24 16.36 -0.34 7.45
N GLU A 25 15.61 -0.42 6.36
CA GLU A 25 16.22 -0.62 5.04
C GLU A 25 16.67 0.68 4.39
N GLY A 26 16.49 1.80 5.07
CA GLY A 26 16.94 3.09 4.57
C GLY A 26 15.91 3.87 3.76
N TYR A 27 14.67 3.40 3.70
CA TYR A 27 13.60 4.10 3.02
C TYR A 27 12.91 5.08 3.97
N GLU A 28 12.32 6.14 3.41
CA GLU A 28 11.48 7.06 4.17
C GLU A 28 10.07 6.49 4.21
N CYS A 29 9.48 6.35 5.39
CA CYS A 29 8.15 5.77 5.54
C CYS A 29 7.15 6.75 6.11
N HIS A 30 6.01 6.88 5.45
CA HIS A 30 4.88 7.68 5.90
C HIS A 30 3.69 6.76 6.12
N CYS A 31 2.80 7.14 7.02
CA CYS A 31 1.69 6.29 7.43
C CYS A 31 0.36 7.02 7.34
N ALA A 32 -0.68 6.30 7.00
CA ALA A 32 -2.06 6.77 7.07
C ALA A 32 -2.92 5.64 7.62
N TYR A 33 -4.00 5.99 8.29
CA TYR A 33 -4.80 5.02 9.04
C TYR A 33 -6.21 4.84 8.50
N ASP A 34 -6.53 5.50 7.42
CA ASP A 34 -7.76 5.27 6.67
C ASP A 34 -7.56 5.64 5.19
N GLY A 35 -8.55 5.30 4.37
CA GLY A 35 -8.44 5.51 2.93
C GLY A 35 -8.38 6.97 2.52
N GLU A 36 -9.09 7.84 3.21
CA GLU A 36 -9.08 9.27 2.89
C GLU A 36 -7.71 9.88 3.19
N GLN A 37 -7.17 9.59 4.38
CA GLN A 37 -5.82 10.03 4.72
C GLN A 37 -4.79 9.48 3.73
N GLY A 38 -4.95 8.21 3.38
CA GLY A 38 -4.04 7.55 2.43
C GLY A 38 -4.05 8.23 1.08
N LEU A 39 -5.24 8.53 0.57
CA LEU A 39 -5.38 9.19 -0.72
C LEU A 39 -4.74 10.58 -0.69
N ASN A 40 -5.03 11.36 0.36
CA ASN A 40 -4.50 12.71 0.48
C ASN A 40 -2.98 12.71 0.61
N LYS A 41 -2.43 11.79 1.41
CA LYS A 41 -0.98 11.68 1.56
C LYS A 41 -0.29 11.21 0.28
N ALA A 42 -0.92 10.30 -0.46
CA ALA A 42 -0.37 9.84 -1.73
C ALA A 42 -0.23 11.01 -2.71
N LYS A 43 -1.24 11.86 -2.76
CA LYS A 43 -1.22 13.02 -3.65
C LYS A 43 -0.19 14.07 -3.22
N GLU A 44 -0.05 14.26 -1.92
CA GLU A 44 0.89 15.23 -1.36
C GLU A 44 2.34 14.76 -1.49
N LEU A 45 2.60 13.51 -1.14
CA LEU A 45 3.96 12.97 -1.03
C LEU A 45 4.52 12.43 -2.34
N MET A 46 3.67 11.99 -3.25
CA MET A 46 4.09 11.31 -4.47
C MET A 46 5.05 10.16 -4.13
N PRO A 47 4.62 9.18 -3.31
CA PRO A 47 5.53 8.13 -2.86
C PRO A 47 5.98 7.23 -4.00
N ASP A 48 7.08 6.53 -3.77
CA ASP A 48 7.62 5.58 -4.74
C ASP A 48 6.93 4.22 -4.67
N LEU A 49 6.21 3.97 -3.59
CA LEU A 49 5.45 2.74 -3.38
C LEU A 49 4.37 2.99 -2.33
N ILE A 50 3.19 2.40 -2.54
CA ILE A 50 2.11 2.44 -1.54
C ILE A 50 1.78 1.00 -1.14
N ILE A 51 1.76 0.76 0.18
CA ILE A 51 1.25 -0.50 0.74
C ILE A 51 -0.12 -0.17 1.29
N LEU A 52 -1.15 -0.82 0.80
CA LEU A 52 -2.53 -0.38 0.98
C LEU A 52 -3.44 -1.52 1.41
N ASP A 53 -4.00 -1.40 2.61
CA ASP A 53 -4.97 -2.37 3.11
C ASP A 53 -6.30 -2.21 2.37
N VAL A 54 -6.95 -3.33 2.07
CA VAL A 54 -8.25 -3.33 1.40
C VAL A 54 -9.37 -2.96 2.37
N MET A 55 -9.38 -3.59 3.54
CA MET A 55 -10.50 -3.49 4.48
C MET A 55 -10.30 -2.34 5.47
N MET A 56 -10.75 -1.16 5.08
CA MET A 56 -10.69 0.03 5.94
C MET A 56 -12.06 0.70 5.99
N PRO A 57 -12.35 1.41 7.09
CA PRO A 57 -13.60 2.14 7.19
C PRO A 57 -13.66 3.32 6.20
N PHE A 58 -14.86 3.72 5.82
CA PHE A 58 -15.19 4.84 4.95
C PHE A 58 -14.79 4.64 3.50
N VAL A 59 -13.51 4.71 3.18
CA VAL A 59 -13.01 4.52 1.82
C VAL A 59 -12.08 3.30 1.83
N ASN A 60 -12.50 2.20 1.20
CA ASN A 60 -11.69 1.00 1.18
C ASN A 60 -10.51 1.12 0.21
N GLY A 61 -9.54 0.18 0.34
CA GLY A 61 -8.32 0.21 -0.44
C GLY A 61 -8.54 0.08 -1.95
N TYR A 62 -9.54 -0.66 -2.37
CA TYR A 62 -9.83 -0.79 -3.80
C TYR A 62 -10.16 0.57 -4.41
N LYS A 63 -10.98 1.35 -3.71
CA LYS A 63 -11.37 2.66 -4.20
C LYS A 63 -10.17 3.62 -4.25
N VAL A 64 -9.32 3.59 -3.22
CA VAL A 64 -8.11 4.41 -3.21
C VAL A 64 -7.21 4.06 -4.38
N SER A 65 -6.96 2.76 -4.60
CA SER A 65 -6.14 2.29 -5.72
C SER A 65 -6.71 2.74 -7.06
N ARG A 66 -8.02 2.57 -7.23
CA ARG A 66 -8.68 2.95 -8.46
C ARG A 66 -8.54 4.45 -8.73
N MET A 67 -8.77 5.27 -7.71
CA MET A 67 -8.66 6.72 -7.84
C MET A 67 -7.25 7.15 -8.25
N LEU A 68 -6.24 6.49 -7.72
CA LEU A 68 -4.85 6.81 -8.06
C LEU A 68 -4.46 6.27 -9.43
N LYS A 69 -4.81 5.02 -9.72
CA LYS A 69 -4.39 4.38 -10.98
C LYS A 69 -5.06 4.96 -12.22
N PHE A 70 -6.24 5.52 -12.07
CA PHE A 70 -6.93 6.15 -13.19
C PHE A 70 -6.70 7.67 -13.27
N ASP A 71 -5.77 8.19 -12.46
CA ASP A 71 -5.35 9.58 -12.52
C ASP A 71 -3.95 9.61 -13.15
N ALA A 72 -3.80 10.33 -14.25
CA ALA A 72 -2.54 10.37 -15.00
C ALA A 72 -1.36 10.83 -14.16
N ARG A 73 -1.61 11.62 -13.11
CA ARG A 73 -0.56 12.13 -12.23
C ARG A 73 0.02 11.07 -11.29
N TYR A 74 -0.77 10.03 -10.97
CA TYR A 74 -0.41 9.07 -9.93
C TYR A 74 -0.38 7.62 -10.42
N LYS A 75 -0.78 7.39 -11.66
CA LYS A 75 -0.95 6.03 -12.19
C LYS A 75 0.30 5.16 -12.16
N ASP A 76 1.47 5.78 -12.16
CA ASP A 76 2.74 5.04 -12.19
C ASP A 76 3.26 4.66 -10.81
N ILE A 77 2.61 5.11 -9.74
CA ILE A 77 3.00 4.72 -8.39
C ILE A 77 2.58 3.27 -8.16
N PRO A 78 3.53 2.35 -7.89
CA PRO A 78 3.17 0.97 -7.63
C PRO A 78 2.40 0.83 -6.32
N ILE A 79 1.40 -0.05 -6.32
CA ILE A 79 0.55 -0.30 -5.16
C ILE A 79 0.58 -1.79 -4.83
N LEU A 80 0.97 -2.11 -3.59
CA LEU A 80 0.85 -3.44 -3.02
C LEU A 80 -0.40 -3.47 -2.13
N MET A 81 -1.37 -4.30 -2.48
CA MET A 81 -2.59 -4.44 -1.68
C MET A 81 -2.41 -5.51 -0.61
N LEU A 82 -2.89 -5.23 0.60
CA LEU A 82 -2.97 -6.22 1.67
C LEU A 82 -4.42 -6.69 1.76
N THR A 83 -4.66 -7.98 1.51
CA THR A 83 -6.02 -8.53 1.44
C THR A 83 -6.24 -9.60 2.50
N ALA A 84 -7.51 -9.86 2.85
CA ALA A 84 -7.85 -10.95 3.74
C ALA A 84 -7.64 -12.29 3.01
N ARG A 85 -7.37 -13.34 3.80
CA ARG A 85 -7.16 -14.68 3.25
C ARG A 85 -8.37 -15.17 2.46
N SER A 86 -8.11 -15.92 1.40
CA SER A 86 -9.10 -16.60 0.54
C SER A 86 -10.14 -15.70 -0.09
N GLN A 87 -9.76 -14.52 -0.47
CA GLN A 87 -10.63 -13.55 -1.14
C GLN A 87 -10.33 -13.54 -2.65
N GLU A 88 -10.72 -14.58 -3.36
CA GLU A 88 -10.50 -14.65 -4.81
C GLU A 88 -11.16 -13.46 -5.53
N SER A 89 -12.40 -13.15 -5.12
CA SER A 89 -13.11 -12.01 -5.69
C SER A 89 -12.40 -10.68 -5.39
N ASP A 90 -11.75 -10.58 -4.23
CA ASP A 90 -11.00 -9.39 -3.86
C ASP A 90 -9.76 -9.24 -4.73
N LYS A 91 -9.13 -10.35 -5.09
CA LYS A 91 -7.98 -10.33 -6.00
C LYS A 91 -8.38 -9.81 -7.38
N GLU A 92 -9.52 -10.27 -7.89
CA GLU A 92 -10.04 -9.78 -9.16
C GLU A 92 -10.33 -8.29 -9.09
N LEU A 93 -10.94 -7.82 -8.00
CA LEU A 93 -11.21 -6.41 -7.81
C LEU A 93 -9.92 -5.60 -7.71
N GLY A 94 -8.89 -6.16 -7.07
CA GLY A 94 -7.58 -5.53 -7.00
C GLY A 94 -6.97 -5.32 -8.38
N GLU A 95 -7.09 -6.32 -9.25
CA GLU A 95 -6.62 -6.21 -10.62
C GLU A 95 -7.40 -5.15 -11.41
N GLU A 96 -8.72 -5.13 -11.24
CA GLU A 96 -9.56 -4.13 -11.90
C GLU A 96 -9.24 -2.72 -11.43
N THR A 97 -8.78 -2.56 -10.21
CA THR A 97 -8.41 -1.25 -9.66
C THR A 97 -6.98 -0.87 -9.99
N GLY A 98 -6.25 -1.73 -10.70
CA GLY A 98 -4.92 -1.43 -11.18
C GLY A 98 -3.79 -1.63 -10.18
N ALA A 99 -4.05 -2.28 -9.04
CA ALA A 99 -2.99 -2.61 -8.08
C ALA A 99 -1.93 -3.49 -8.75
N ASN A 100 -0.68 -3.23 -8.44
CA ASN A 100 0.44 -3.95 -9.05
C ASN A 100 0.58 -5.37 -8.50
N GLU A 101 0.23 -5.55 -7.23
CA GLU A 101 0.39 -6.83 -6.55
C GLU A 101 -0.48 -6.83 -5.31
N TYR A 102 -0.85 -8.00 -4.81
CA TYR A 102 -1.50 -8.09 -3.51
C TYR A 102 -0.92 -9.23 -2.70
N ILE A 103 -0.94 -9.03 -1.38
CA ILE A 103 -0.37 -9.95 -0.42
C ILE A 103 -1.47 -10.28 0.59
N THR A 104 -1.67 -11.57 0.86
CA THR A 104 -2.74 -12.04 1.73
C THR A 104 -2.34 -11.92 3.21
N LYS A 105 -3.25 -11.40 4.03
CA LYS A 105 -3.09 -11.40 5.49
C LYS A 105 -3.56 -12.73 6.07
N PRO A 106 -2.90 -13.28 7.09
CA PRO A 106 -1.66 -12.80 7.69
C PRO A 106 -0.47 -13.03 6.73
N PHE A 107 0.47 -12.11 6.73
CA PHE A 107 1.62 -12.17 5.84
C PHE A 107 2.91 -12.39 6.61
N ASP A 108 3.93 -12.88 5.90
CA ASP A 108 5.29 -12.94 6.40
C ASP A 108 5.93 -11.56 6.12
N ILE A 109 6.38 -10.90 7.17
CA ILE A 109 6.98 -9.56 7.04
C ILE A 109 8.20 -9.58 6.11
N ASN A 110 8.96 -10.67 6.12
CA ASN A 110 10.12 -10.79 5.26
C ASN A 110 9.73 -10.84 3.78
N TYR A 111 8.61 -11.50 3.48
CA TYR A 111 8.09 -11.53 2.12
C TYR A 111 7.66 -10.14 1.66
N VAL A 112 6.96 -9.39 2.53
CA VAL A 112 6.57 -8.02 2.21
C VAL A 112 7.81 -7.18 1.92
N MET A 113 8.84 -7.30 2.74
CA MET A 113 10.07 -6.53 2.53
C MET A 113 10.80 -6.93 1.25
N GLU A 114 10.78 -8.21 0.87
CA GLU A 114 11.30 -8.64 -0.43
C GLU A 114 10.60 -7.91 -1.56
N ARG A 115 9.28 -7.82 -1.49
CA ARG A 115 8.50 -7.16 -2.53
C ARG A 115 8.76 -5.66 -2.56
N VAL A 116 8.87 -5.04 -1.40
CA VAL A 116 9.23 -3.62 -1.30
C VAL A 116 10.56 -3.36 -2.01
N LYS A 117 11.56 -4.18 -1.74
CA LYS A 117 12.87 -4.03 -2.38
C LYS A 117 12.80 -4.27 -3.88
N ALA A 118 11.95 -5.18 -4.32
CA ALA A 118 11.79 -5.45 -5.75
C ALA A 118 11.28 -4.22 -6.51
N TYR A 119 10.44 -3.40 -5.87
CA TYR A 119 9.93 -2.19 -6.50
C TYR A 119 10.88 -1.00 -6.35
N LEU A 120 11.63 -0.93 -5.26
CA LEU A 120 12.43 0.25 -4.95
C LEU A 120 13.93 0.09 -5.23
N GLY A 121 14.40 -1.12 -5.31
CA GLY A 121 15.79 -1.40 -5.58
C GLY A 121 16.66 -1.54 -4.34
#